data_4083e91942e7f99beca022a3152458e4
#
_entry.id   4083e91942e7f99beca022a3152458e4
#
_cell.length_a   1.000
_cell.length_b   1.000
_cell.length_c   1.000
_cell.angle_alpha   90.00
_cell.angle_beta   90.00
_cell.angle_gamma   90.00
#
_symmetry.space_group_name_H-M   'P 1'
#
loop_
_entity.id
_entity.type
_entity.pdbx_description
1 polymer ?
#
loop_
_entity_poly.entity_id
_entity_poly.type
_entity_poly.pdbx_seq_one_letter_code
_entity_poly.pdbx_strand_id
1 'polypeptide(L)'
;MPNTTTPNTALQTVCLTFYIHENQQHHHTLLYEWLLEQAKKNGIWGGSAFRAIASFGRHGQLQEDHFFELGGNLTIQVIFFVQEAEAALLLDLVERENIVLFYTRTPVDSGYTSPHH
;
A
#
# COMPACT_ATOMS: atom_id res chain seq x y z
N MET A 1 23.82 -25.12 6.76
CA MET A 1 23.69 -24.66 6.79
C MET A 1 23.51 -23.83 6.65
N PRO A 2 23.21 -23.59 6.54
CA PRO A 2 22.97 -22.80 6.24
C PRO A 2 22.91 -21.75 6.46
N ASN A 3 22.74 -21.44 6.67
CA ASN A 3 22.53 -20.58 6.88
C ASN A 3 22.59 -19.71 6.57
N THR A 4 22.73 -19.65 6.37
CA THR A 4 22.99 -18.97 5.91
C THR A 4 22.48 -18.05 5.51
N THR A 5 22.02 -17.94 5.20
CA THR A 5 21.22 -17.28 4.81
C THR A 5 20.82 -16.36 5.53
N THR A 6 21.05 -16.38 6.34
CA THR A 6 20.83 -15.55 7.17
C THR A 6 20.71 -14.22 6.84
N PRO A 7 21.45 -13.65 6.17
CA PRO A 7 21.33 -12.29 5.90
C PRO A 7 20.04 -12.01 5.23
N ASN A 8 19.67 -12.89 4.46
CA ASN A 8 18.53 -12.64 3.79
C ASN A 8 17.38 -12.66 4.62
N THR A 9 17.42 -13.43 5.60
CA THR A 9 16.33 -13.47 6.45
C THR A 9 16.19 -12.17 7.08
N ALA A 10 17.22 -11.49 7.32
CA ALA A 10 17.13 -10.25 8.00
C ALA A 10 16.50 -9.21 7.12
N LEU A 11 16.47 -9.41 5.84
CA LEU A 11 15.93 -8.45 4.97
C LEU A 11 14.59 -8.86 4.45
N GLN A 12 13.74 -9.28 5.33
CA GLN A 12 12.45 -9.69 4.93
C GLN A 12 11.69 -8.58 4.29
N THR A 13 11.22 -8.79 3.09
CA THR A 13 10.43 -7.83 2.36
C THR A 13 8.96 -8.21 2.43
N VAL A 14 8.13 -7.24 2.58
CA VAL A 14 6.70 -7.46 2.55
C VAL A 14 6.07 -6.53 1.53
N CYS A 15 4.99 -6.98 0.95
CA CYS A 15 4.20 -6.15 0.06
C CYS A 15 3.04 -5.62 0.90
N LEU A 16 3.02 -4.34 1.14
CA LEU A 16 1.96 -3.71 1.91
C LEU A 16 1.10 -2.92 0.94
N THR A 17 -0.19 -3.22 0.90
CA THR A 17 -1.09 -2.57 -0.03
C THR A 17 -2.25 -1.96 0.75
N PHE A 18 -2.50 -0.69 0.53
CA PHE A 18 -3.66 -0.03 1.09
C PHE A 18 -4.69 0.17 -0.01
N TYR A 19 -5.96 0.03 0.34
CA TYR A 19 -7.05 0.15 -0.61
C TYR A 19 -7.83 1.41 -0.28
N ILE A 20 -7.87 2.35 -1.20
CA ILE A 20 -8.37 3.69 -0.95
C ILE A 20 -9.32 4.07 -2.06
N HIS A 21 -10.40 4.79 -1.76
CA HIS A 21 -11.25 5.32 -2.80
C HIS A 21 -10.55 6.48 -3.48
N GLU A 22 -10.65 6.59 -4.77
CA GLU A 22 -9.87 7.58 -5.49
C GLU A 22 -10.23 9.01 -5.09
N ASN A 23 -11.40 9.26 -4.58
CA ASN A 23 -11.77 10.61 -4.16
C ASN A 23 -11.61 10.86 -2.67
N GLN A 24 -11.11 9.89 -1.92
CA GLN A 24 -10.98 10.04 -0.49
C GLN A 24 -9.93 11.10 -0.19
N GLN A 25 -10.24 11.99 0.73
CA GLN A 25 -9.34 13.09 1.05
C GLN A 25 -8.89 13.05 2.50
N HIS A 26 -7.78 13.69 2.77
CA HIS A 26 -7.25 13.84 4.10
C HIS A 26 -6.52 15.18 4.12
N HIS A 27 -6.94 16.08 4.98
CA HIS A 27 -6.34 17.41 5.08
C HIS A 27 -6.39 18.12 3.73
N HIS A 28 -7.52 18.00 3.05
CA HIS A 28 -7.74 18.69 1.78
C HIS A 28 -6.84 18.19 0.65
N THR A 29 -6.27 17.02 0.80
CA THR A 29 -5.44 16.41 -0.21
C THR A 29 -6.00 15.03 -0.51
N LEU A 30 -5.83 14.55 -1.70
CA LEU A 30 -6.26 13.18 -1.98
C LEU A 30 -5.48 12.23 -1.09
N LEU A 31 -6.17 11.31 -0.45
CA LEU A 31 -5.55 10.45 0.54
C LEU A 31 -4.40 9.64 -0.04
N TYR A 32 -4.54 9.14 -1.26
CA TYR A 32 -3.48 8.31 -1.80
C TYR A 32 -2.23 9.16 -2.05
N GLU A 33 -2.39 10.41 -2.40
CA GLU A 33 -1.24 11.30 -2.58
C GLU A 33 -0.61 11.61 -1.24
N TRP A 34 -1.44 11.86 -0.24
CA TRP A 34 -0.95 12.15 1.10
C TRP A 34 -0.13 10.97 1.62
N LEU A 35 -0.63 9.76 1.40
CA LEU A 35 0.05 8.57 1.89
C LEU A 35 1.41 8.39 1.21
N LEU A 36 1.46 8.57 -0.11
CA LEU A 36 2.74 8.47 -0.81
C LEU A 36 3.71 9.56 -0.35
N GLU A 37 3.21 10.73 -0.12
CA GLU A 37 4.04 11.81 0.33
C GLU A 37 4.59 11.54 1.72
N GLN A 38 3.77 11.05 2.63
CA GLN A 38 4.21 10.73 3.96
C GLN A 38 5.24 9.59 3.96
N ALA A 39 5.04 8.62 3.11
CA ALA A 39 5.99 7.53 2.99
C ALA A 39 7.34 8.07 2.54
N LYS A 40 7.33 8.93 1.56
CA LYS A 40 8.55 9.51 1.06
C LYS A 40 9.25 10.32 2.16
N LYS A 41 8.52 11.10 2.91
CA LYS A 41 9.09 11.88 3.97
C LYS A 41 9.70 11.03 5.07
N ASN A 42 9.22 9.84 5.24
CA ASN A 42 9.71 8.95 6.27
C ASN A 42 10.76 7.97 5.77
N GLY A 43 11.31 8.24 4.61
CA GLY A 43 12.44 7.45 4.14
C GLY A 43 12.09 6.18 3.40
N ILE A 44 10.83 5.98 3.09
CA ILE A 44 10.45 4.81 2.31
C ILE A 44 10.90 5.05 0.87
N TRP A 45 11.54 4.04 0.29
CA TRP A 45 12.17 4.21 -1.00
C TRP A 45 11.23 4.29 -2.16
N GLY A 46 10.10 3.73 -2.10
CA GLY A 46 9.20 3.81 -3.22
C GLY A 46 7.81 3.33 -2.89
N GLY A 47 6.87 3.82 -3.63
CA GLY A 47 5.49 3.37 -3.53
C GLY A 47 4.81 3.72 -4.82
N SER A 48 3.74 3.06 -5.13
CA SER A 48 3.02 3.27 -6.37
C SER A 48 1.54 3.22 -6.11
N ALA A 49 0.80 4.00 -6.87
CA ALA A 49 -0.64 3.96 -6.79
C ALA A 49 -1.20 3.45 -8.11
N PHE A 50 -2.10 2.50 -8.05
CA PHE A 50 -2.73 1.93 -9.23
C PHE A 50 -4.23 2.09 -9.10
N ARG A 51 -4.86 2.55 -10.13
CA ARG A 51 -6.28 2.76 -10.11
C ARG A 51 -6.96 1.59 -10.76
N ALA A 52 -7.95 1.05 -10.10
CA ALA A 52 -8.70 -0.05 -10.67
C ALA A 52 -9.50 0.46 -11.86
N ILE A 53 -9.65 -0.34 -12.88
CA ILE A 53 -10.47 0.07 -14.00
C ILE A 53 -11.92 -0.20 -13.70
N ALA A 54 -12.20 -1.05 -12.72
CA ALA A 54 -13.56 -1.31 -12.26
C ALA A 54 -13.41 -1.94 -10.89
N SER A 55 -14.31 -1.69 -9.99
CA SER A 55 -14.24 -2.30 -8.67
C SER A 55 -15.56 -2.19 -7.95
N PHE A 56 -15.76 -3.09 -7.00
CA PHE A 56 -16.82 -2.91 -6.04
C PHE A 56 -16.32 -3.51 -4.74
N GLY A 57 -16.83 -3.05 -3.64
CA GLY A 57 -16.29 -3.51 -2.38
C GLY A 57 -17.36 -3.69 -1.38
N ARG A 58 -17.08 -4.52 -0.41
CA ARG A 58 -18.00 -4.81 0.50
C ARG A 58 -18.19 -3.75 1.46
N HIS A 59 -17.29 -2.94 1.68
CA HIS A 59 -17.59 -2.04 2.68
C HIS A 59 -18.31 -0.96 2.18
N GLY A 60 -18.47 -0.87 1.12
CA GLY A 60 -19.17 0.18 0.72
C GLY A 60 -20.49 0.02 1.04
N GLN A 61 -20.71 -0.84 1.39
CA GLN A 61 -21.84 -1.14 1.72
C GLN A 61 -22.82 -0.40 1.31
N LEU A 62 -22.95 0.09 1.34
CA LEU A 62 -23.87 0.74 1.12
C LEU A 62 -24.17 1.05 -0.02
N GLN A 63 -23.60 1.25 -0.62
CA GLN A 63 -23.85 1.65 -1.72
C GLN A 63 -24.13 0.71 -2.53
N GLU A 64 -24.52 -0.09 -2.13
CA GLU A 64 -24.80 -1.12 -2.77
C GLU A 64 -25.44 -0.95 -3.96
N ASP A 65 -26.13 -0.09 -4.12
CA ASP A 65 -26.81 0.00 -5.25
C ASP A 65 -25.94 0.35 -6.32
N HIS A 66 -24.87 0.70 -6.17
CA HIS A 66 -24.16 1.03 -7.23
C HIS A 66 -23.00 0.40 -7.27
N PHE A 67 -22.99 -0.69 -7.36
CA PHE A 67 -21.93 -1.40 -7.30
C PHE A 67 -20.90 -1.04 -8.24
N PHE A 68 -21.11 -0.58 -9.34
CA PHE A 68 -20.11 -0.24 -10.16
C PHE A 68 -19.97 1.13 -10.23
N GLU A 69 -19.03 1.76 -9.78
CA GLU A 69 -18.90 3.07 -9.90
C GLU A 69 -18.01 3.37 -10.95
N LEU A 70 -18.41 3.97 -11.92
CA LEU A 70 -17.57 4.29 -12.94
C LEU A 70 -17.06 5.62 -12.68
N GLY A 71 -15.93 5.90 -12.62
CA GLY A 71 -15.36 7.18 -12.50
C GLY A 71 -15.57 7.80 -11.18
N GLY A 72 -14.66 8.22 -10.51
CA GLY A 72 -14.82 8.94 -9.32
C GLY A 72 -14.83 8.14 -8.06
N ASN A 73 -15.19 6.89 -8.15
CA ASN A 73 -15.21 6.11 -6.96
C ASN A 73 -14.51 4.81 -7.10
N LEU A 74 -13.57 4.75 -7.98
CA LEU A 74 -12.82 3.50 -8.15
C LEU A 74 -11.78 3.36 -7.06
N THR A 75 -11.33 2.17 -6.87
CA THR A 75 -10.32 1.88 -5.84
C THR A 75 -8.94 2.21 -6.36
N ILE A 76 -8.16 2.82 -5.48
CA ILE A 76 -6.74 3.01 -5.72
C ILE A 76 -6.01 2.03 -4.81
N GLN A 77 -5.08 1.28 -5.34
CA GLN A 77 -4.21 0.44 -4.52
C GLN A 77 -2.90 1.17 -4.39
N VAL A 78 -2.48 1.46 -3.17
CA VAL A 78 -1.18 2.07 -2.92
C VAL A 78 -0.28 0.97 -2.41
N ILE A 79 0.74 0.64 -3.17
CA ILE A 79 1.55 -0.54 -2.94
C ILE A 79 2.97 -0.16 -2.57
N PHE A 80 3.45 -0.75 -1.50
CA PHE A 80 4.81 -0.54 -1.05
C PHE A 80 5.49 -1.90 -0.89
N PHE A 81 6.72 -2.02 -1.36
CA PHE A 81 7.55 -3.18 -1.07
C PHE A 81 8.57 -2.71 -0.07
N VAL A 82 8.46 -3.13 1.17
CA VAL A 82 9.20 -2.56 2.28
C VAL A 82 9.65 -3.64 3.23
N GLN A 83 10.47 -3.27 4.18
CA GLN A 83 10.84 -4.19 5.23
C GLN A 83 9.79 -4.17 6.31
N GLU A 84 9.80 -5.17 7.15
CA GLU A 84 8.80 -5.27 8.19
C GLU A 84 8.70 -4.03 9.05
N ALA A 85 9.83 -3.47 9.42
CA ALA A 85 9.81 -2.28 10.27
C ALA A 85 9.18 -1.10 9.54
N GLU A 86 9.40 -1.02 8.25
CA GLU A 86 8.84 0.06 7.46
C GLU A 86 7.33 -0.12 7.29
N ALA A 87 6.90 -1.37 7.14
CA ALA A 87 5.47 -1.63 7.06
C ALA A 87 4.79 -1.22 8.37
N ALA A 88 5.42 -1.56 9.49
CA ALA A 88 4.88 -1.18 10.79
C ALA A 88 4.80 0.35 10.92
N LEU A 89 5.81 1.03 10.42
CA LEU A 89 5.81 2.48 10.48
C LEU A 89 4.66 3.07 9.66
N LEU A 90 4.44 2.54 8.47
CA LEU A 90 3.38 3.04 7.63
C LEU A 90 2.00 2.78 8.23
N LEU A 91 1.82 1.60 8.81
CA LEU A 91 0.55 1.29 9.43
C LEU A 91 0.30 2.18 10.65
N ASP A 92 1.34 2.41 11.43
CA ASP A 92 1.21 3.27 12.58
C ASP A 92 0.89 4.70 12.17
N LEU A 93 1.47 5.14 11.08
CA LEU A 93 1.23 6.49 10.62
C LEU A 93 -0.24 6.67 10.23
N VAL A 94 -0.81 5.70 9.55
CA VAL A 94 -2.21 5.77 9.15
C VAL A 94 -3.11 5.72 10.39
N GLU A 95 -2.76 4.87 11.34
CA GLU A 95 -3.56 4.74 12.55
C GLU A 95 -3.53 6.01 13.38
N ARG A 96 -2.39 6.64 13.45
CA ARG A 96 -2.31 7.86 14.25
C ARG A 96 -3.12 9.00 13.67
N GLU A 97 -3.41 8.95 12.39
CA GLU A 97 -4.23 9.96 11.75
C GLU A 97 -5.71 9.60 11.81
N ASN A 98 -6.03 8.51 12.49
CA ASN A 98 -7.40 8.06 12.63
C ASN A 98 -8.05 7.73 11.29
N ILE A 99 -7.26 7.21 10.38
CA ILE A 99 -7.77 6.79 9.08
C ILE A 99 -7.96 5.29 9.12
N VAL A 100 -9.13 4.82 8.73
CA VAL A 100 -9.42 3.40 8.70
C VAL A 100 -9.36 2.94 7.26
N LEU A 101 -8.42 2.05 6.94
CA LEU A 101 -8.25 1.54 5.60
C LEU A 101 -8.13 0.04 5.63
N PHE A 102 -8.67 -0.60 4.63
CA PHE A 102 -8.39 -2.02 4.44
C PHE A 102 -6.99 -2.12 3.85
N TYR A 103 -6.22 -3.07 4.32
CA TYR A 103 -4.90 -3.29 3.77
C TYR A 103 -4.59 -4.76 3.72
N THR A 104 -3.62 -5.12 2.91
CA THR A 104 -3.08 -6.47 2.90
C THR A 104 -1.59 -6.37 3.10
N ARG A 105 -1.00 -7.43 3.64
CA ARG A 105 0.41 -7.46 3.93
C ARG A 105 0.88 -8.86 3.67
N THR A 106 1.79 -9.03 2.77
CA THR A 106 2.22 -10.34 2.31
C THR A 106 3.73 -10.41 2.24
N PRO A 107 4.35 -11.42 2.79
CA PRO A 107 5.79 -11.59 2.61
C PRO A 107 6.08 -11.88 1.16
N VAL A 108 7.14 -11.30 0.63
CA VAL A 108 7.50 -11.52 -0.77
C VAL A 108 9.00 -11.75 -0.87
N ASP A 109 9.40 -12.43 -1.90
CA ASP A 109 10.79 -12.61 -2.21
C ASP A 109 11.12 -11.55 -3.25
N SER A 110 12.13 -10.76 -3.02
CA SER A 110 12.42 -9.65 -3.91
C SER A 110 13.90 -9.53 -4.14
N GLY A 111 14.28 -8.96 -5.24
CA GLY A 111 15.69 -8.76 -5.54
C GLY A 111 15.83 -8.01 -6.83
N TYR A 112 17.06 -7.82 -7.25
CA TYR A 112 17.36 -7.17 -8.49
C TYR A 112 18.05 -8.17 -9.42
N THR A 113 17.69 -8.13 -10.67
CA THR A 113 18.40 -8.97 -11.63
C THR A 113 19.78 -8.39 -11.85
N SER A 114 20.71 -9.25 -12.19
CA SER A 114 22.06 -8.79 -12.48
C SER A 114 22.25 -8.69 -13.97
N PRO A 115 23.10 -7.80 -14.39
CA PRO A 115 23.37 -7.73 -15.81
C PRO A 115 24.02 -9.02 -16.27
N HIS A 116 23.72 -9.41 -17.50
CA HIS A 116 24.26 -10.58 -18.00
C HIS A 116 25.46 -10.23 -18.79
N HIS A 117 26.49 -10.96 -18.75
CA HIS A 117 27.62 -10.60 -19.56
C HIS A 117 27.90 -11.58 -20.61
#